data_29809db57bab01d35102cff35b7d6ef5
#
_entry.id   29809db57bab01d35102cff35b7d6ef5
#
_cell.length_a   1.000
_cell.length_b   1.000
_cell.length_c   1.000
_cell.angle_alpha   90.00
_cell.angle_beta   90.00
_cell.angle_gamma   90.00
#
_symmetry.space_group_name_H-M   'P 1'
#
loop_
_entity.id
_entity.type
_entity.pdbx_description
1 polymer ?
#
loop_
_entity_poly.entity_id
_entity_poly.type
_entity_poly.pdbx_seq_one_letter_code
_entity_poly.pdbx_strand_id
1 'polypeptide(L)'
;IAQTGYISDSFSEKRQEVQKEDTEGLLKSAAEQLPGQYRTQQLPAVRNQGGYGTCWAFSTIACMEINLMKKGYGETDLSELQLIYFATHSVKDKLGGLTGDDYVYTDTDINYLMRGGNYEMAVNTLSDWLSAAREESAPYETAADVLDTGLSDELAYADVAHLQNYRSYNLQNMEDVKQAVMDYGAVGISYYAYTYSGFASNQYYNADTAGYYCYDEQTTNHAVTVVGWDDDYPAQNFPTAPEGNGAWIVRNSWGSDFGEDGYFYISYYDQSLSGSAVAFEAEPAD
;
A
#
# COMPACT_ATOMS: atom_id res chain seq x y z
N ILE A 1 -11.06 -16.70 3.86
CA ILE A 1 -11.82 -15.48 3.43
C ILE A 1 -10.82 -14.35 3.46
N ALA A 2 -10.65 -13.67 2.33
CA ALA A 2 -9.78 -12.49 2.27
C ALA A 2 -10.36 -11.40 3.20
N GLN A 3 -9.49 -10.79 3.99
CA GLN A 3 -9.85 -9.72 4.92
C GLN A 3 -9.43 -8.38 4.32
N THR A 4 -10.27 -7.38 4.49
CA THR A 4 -9.96 -5.99 4.19
C THR A 4 -9.75 -5.24 5.51
N GLY A 5 -8.94 -4.20 5.51
CA GLY A 5 -8.60 -3.52 6.77
C GLY A 5 -8.09 -2.10 6.56
N TYR A 6 -8.39 -1.48 5.40
CA TYR A 6 -8.04 -0.09 5.17
C TYR A 6 -9.06 0.85 5.83
N ILE A 7 -8.56 1.81 6.59
CA ILE A 7 -9.35 2.89 7.19
C ILE A 7 -9.01 4.16 6.42
N SER A 8 -10.03 4.94 6.00
CA SER A 8 -9.81 6.22 5.31
C SER A 8 -8.86 7.13 6.10
N ASP A 9 -7.89 7.71 5.43
CA ASP A 9 -6.92 8.63 6.02
C ASP A 9 -7.26 10.10 5.77
N SER A 10 -6.62 10.98 6.54
CA SER A 10 -6.82 12.42 6.42
C SER A 10 -6.03 13.06 5.26
N PHE A 11 -5.18 12.29 4.57
CA PHE A 11 -4.44 12.81 3.42
C PHE A 11 -5.34 13.23 2.26
N SER A 12 -6.52 12.61 2.16
CA SER A 12 -7.48 12.89 1.10
C SER A 12 -8.26 14.20 1.28
N GLU A 13 -8.48 14.66 2.51
CA GLU A 13 -9.39 15.78 2.77
C GLU A 13 -8.70 17.17 2.86
N LYS A 14 -7.45 17.23 3.33
CA LYS A 14 -6.81 18.51 3.68
C LYS A 14 -5.95 19.16 2.61
N ARG A 15 -5.61 18.49 1.52
CA ARG A 15 -4.66 19.01 0.51
C ARG A 15 -5.27 19.56 -0.77
N GLN A 16 -6.57 19.48 -0.97
CA GLN A 16 -7.20 20.14 -2.14
C GLN A 16 -7.06 21.67 -2.16
N GLU A 17 -6.78 22.30 -1.01
CA GLU A 17 -6.65 23.77 -0.91
C GLU A 17 -5.23 24.32 -1.07
N VAL A 18 -4.18 23.52 -0.83
CA VAL A 18 -2.79 24.04 -0.79
C VAL A 18 -2.04 23.88 -2.12
N GLN A 19 -2.46 23.04 -3.03
CA GLN A 19 -1.72 22.74 -4.29
C GLN A 19 -2.02 23.68 -5.46
N LYS A 20 -2.85 24.70 -5.32
CA LYS A 20 -3.20 25.60 -6.43
C LYS A 20 -2.20 26.71 -6.73
N GLU A 21 -1.21 26.98 -5.91
CA GLU A 21 -0.37 28.19 -6.07
C GLU A 21 1.10 27.98 -6.45
N ASP A 22 1.71 26.77 -6.32
CA ASP A 22 3.17 26.65 -6.43
C ASP A 22 3.74 25.79 -7.59
N THR A 23 2.94 25.18 -8.44
CA THR A 23 3.45 24.23 -9.47
C THR A 23 3.42 24.71 -10.92
N GLU A 24 2.87 25.86 -11.24
CA GLU A 24 2.86 26.36 -12.64
C GLU A 24 4.23 26.85 -13.17
N GLY A 25 5.21 27.03 -12.31
CA GLY A 25 6.49 27.67 -12.62
C GLY A 25 7.68 26.75 -12.95
N LEU A 26 7.68 25.46 -12.56
CA LEU A 26 8.89 24.64 -12.56
C LEU A 26 8.85 23.38 -13.46
N LEU A 27 7.74 23.02 -14.07
CA LEU A 27 7.61 21.79 -14.86
C LEU A 27 7.26 22.04 -16.34
N LYS A 28 8.05 22.88 -17.03
CA LYS A 28 8.11 22.92 -18.48
C LYS A 28 9.51 22.60 -18.98
N SER A 29 10.06 21.45 -18.60
CA SER A 29 11.16 20.83 -19.34
C SER A 29 10.64 19.51 -19.90
N ALA A 30 10.47 19.46 -21.24
CA ALA A 30 10.28 18.26 -22.06
C ALA A 30 9.66 17.07 -21.30
N ALA A 31 8.33 17.05 -21.15
CA ALA A 31 7.64 15.85 -20.73
C ALA A 31 7.92 14.77 -21.78
N GLU A 32 8.78 13.81 -21.47
CA GLU A 32 8.82 12.56 -22.21
C GLU A 32 7.40 11.98 -22.12
N GLN A 33 6.80 11.71 -23.26
CA GLN A 33 5.45 11.13 -23.31
C GLN A 33 5.50 9.78 -22.58
N LEU A 34 4.69 9.63 -21.53
CA LEU A 34 4.60 8.37 -20.77
C LEU A 34 4.22 7.22 -21.74
N PRO A 35 4.81 6.03 -21.57
CA PRO A 35 4.45 4.89 -22.40
C PRO A 35 3.00 4.47 -22.16
N GLY A 36 2.32 3.93 -23.17
CA GLY A 36 0.96 3.40 -23.04
C GLY A 36 0.87 2.18 -22.10
N GLN A 37 2.00 1.49 -21.88
CA GLN A 37 2.13 0.37 -20.96
C GLN A 37 3.44 0.48 -20.18
N TYR A 38 3.38 0.19 -18.90
CA TYR A 38 4.54 0.10 -18.03
C TYR A 38 4.30 -0.90 -16.90
N ARG A 39 5.32 -1.64 -16.54
CA ARG A 39 5.34 -2.47 -15.33
C ARG A 39 6.75 -2.43 -14.74
N THR A 40 6.86 -2.20 -13.46
CA THR A 40 8.13 -2.28 -12.73
C THR A 40 8.75 -3.65 -12.89
N GLN A 41 10.02 -3.68 -13.29
CA GLN A 41 10.71 -4.90 -13.73
C GLN A 41 11.06 -5.84 -12.57
N GLN A 42 11.48 -5.27 -11.44
CA GLN A 42 11.93 -6.04 -10.27
C GLN A 42 10.89 -5.88 -9.17
N LEU A 43 10.26 -6.97 -8.83
CA LEU A 43 9.21 -7.04 -7.82
C LEU A 43 9.51 -8.20 -6.87
N PRO A 44 9.43 -8.00 -5.55
CA PRO A 44 9.59 -9.08 -4.58
C PRO A 44 8.44 -10.08 -4.67
N ALA A 45 8.57 -11.26 -4.07
CA ALA A 45 7.52 -12.27 -4.04
C ALA A 45 6.22 -11.72 -3.44
N VAL A 46 5.05 -12.10 -4.00
CA VAL A 46 3.75 -11.71 -3.43
C VAL A 46 3.51 -12.44 -2.12
N ARG A 47 3.14 -11.69 -1.09
CA ARG A 47 2.86 -12.23 0.25
C ARG A 47 1.37 -12.34 0.51
N ASN A 48 1.02 -13.01 1.64
CA ASN A 48 -0.35 -13.26 2.03
C ASN A 48 -0.63 -12.76 3.45
N GLN A 49 -1.48 -11.73 3.56
CA GLN A 49 -1.92 -11.19 4.86
C GLN A 49 -2.85 -12.13 5.65
N GLY A 50 -3.31 -13.22 5.02
CA GLY A 50 -4.23 -14.18 5.65
C GLY A 50 -5.57 -13.56 6.01
N GLY A 51 -6.09 -13.90 7.18
CA GLY A 51 -7.40 -13.45 7.69
C GLY A 51 -7.38 -12.15 8.49
N TYR A 52 -6.32 -11.35 8.41
CA TYR A 52 -6.17 -10.12 9.21
C TYR A 52 -6.42 -8.86 8.37
N GLY A 53 -6.78 -7.76 9.03
CA GLY A 53 -7.02 -6.45 8.43
C GLY A 53 -5.73 -5.63 8.24
N THR A 54 -4.69 -6.21 7.68
CA THR A 54 -3.31 -5.66 7.65
C THR A 54 -2.85 -5.21 6.27
N CYS A 55 -3.73 -5.13 5.28
CA CYS A 55 -3.41 -4.76 3.90
C CYS A 55 -2.61 -3.45 3.77
N TRP A 56 -2.86 -2.48 4.63
CA TRP A 56 -2.15 -1.20 4.66
C TRP A 56 -0.64 -1.35 4.91
N ALA A 57 -0.27 -2.24 5.84
CA ALA A 57 1.14 -2.52 6.14
C ALA A 57 1.79 -3.30 4.99
N PHE A 58 1.11 -4.31 4.42
CA PHE A 58 1.58 -5.07 3.26
C PHE A 58 1.84 -4.16 2.05
N SER A 59 0.93 -3.23 1.77
CA SER A 59 1.12 -2.29 0.67
C SER A 59 2.26 -1.32 0.93
N THR A 60 2.40 -0.80 2.16
CA THR A 60 3.50 0.09 2.55
C THR A 60 4.85 -0.61 2.41
N ILE A 61 5.01 -1.79 3.01
CA ILE A 61 6.24 -2.58 2.96
C ILE A 61 6.58 -2.95 1.52
N ALA A 62 5.62 -3.40 0.72
CA ALA A 62 5.86 -3.69 -0.69
C ALA A 62 6.36 -2.44 -1.46
N CYS A 63 5.81 -1.25 -1.22
CA CYS A 63 6.30 -0.02 -1.83
C CYS A 63 7.75 0.29 -1.43
N MET A 64 8.12 0.13 -0.15
CA MET A 64 9.49 0.35 0.33
C MET A 64 10.47 -0.63 -0.29
N GLU A 65 10.16 -1.92 -0.30
CA GLU A 65 11.00 -2.96 -0.89
C GLU A 65 11.22 -2.74 -2.39
N ILE A 66 10.15 -2.44 -3.13
CA ILE A 66 10.23 -2.14 -4.56
C ILE A 66 11.08 -0.88 -4.80
N ASN A 67 10.97 0.14 -3.95
CA ASN A 67 11.80 1.35 -4.06
C ASN A 67 13.28 1.06 -3.81
N LEU A 68 13.62 0.26 -2.78
CA LEU A 68 14.99 -0.18 -2.52
C LEU A 68 15.56 -0.97 -3.71
N MET A 69 14.80 -1.92 -4.27
CA MET A 69 15.21 -2.68 -5.46
C MET A 69 15.43 -1.76 -6.66
N LYS A 70 14.53 -0.80 -6.89
CA LYS A 70 14.65 0.17 -7.97
C LYS A 70 15.88 1.07 -7.85
N LYS A 71 16.27 1.44 -6.62
CA LYS A 71 17.49 2.19 -6.33
C LYS A 71 18.77 1.35 -6.44
N GLY A 72 18.65 0.03 -6.64
CA GLY A 72 19.78 -0.89 -6.80
C GLY A 72 20.33 -1.48 -5.50
N TYR A 73 19.62 -1.33 -4.39
CA TYR A 73 20.03 -1.92 -3.10
C TYR A 73 19.73 -3.43 -2.99
N GLY A 74 19.06 -4.00 -4.00
CA GLY A 74 18.69 -5.41 -4.01
C GLY A 74 17.39 -5.69 -3.26
N GLU A 75 17.05 -6.98 -3.17
CA GLU A 75 15.86 -7.44 -2.46
C GLU A 75 16.13 -7.44 -0.95
N THR A 76 15.24 -6.81 -0.20
CA THR A 76 15.24 -6.79 1.26
C THR A 76 13.85 -7.22 1.71
N ASP A 77 13.77 -8.28 2.48
CA ASP A 77 12.52 -8.82 3.04
C ASP A 77 12.22 -8.12 4.36
N LEU A 78 11.28 -7.16 4.34
CA LEU A 78 10.92 -6.31 5.47
C LEU A 78 9.67 -6.85 6.18
N SER A 79 9.60 -6.68 7.52
CA SER A 79 8.53 -7.20 8.34
C SER A 79 7.29 -6.31 8.36
N GLU A 80 6.18 -6.82 7.86
CA GLU A 80 4.86 -6.21 8.04
C GLU A 80 4.42 -6.28 9.51
N LEU A 81 4.72 -7.37 10.20
CA LEU A 81 4.31 -7.56 11.60
C LEU A 81 4.94 -6.52 12.52
N GLN A 82 6.21 -6.20 12.32
CA GLN A 82 6.88 -5.15 13.10
C GLN A 82 6.20 -3.79 12.89
N LEU A 83 5.94 -3.40 11.63
CA LEU A 83 5.25 -2.16 11.32
C LEU A 83 3.86 -2.11 11.99
N ILE A 84 3.08 -3.18 11.88
CA ILE A 84 1.73 -3.27 12.47
C ILE A 84 1.80 -3.12 13.98
N TYR A 85 2.73 -3.83 14.61
CA TYR A 85 2.87 -3.82 16.08
C TYR A 85 3.22 -2.43 16.59
N PHE A 86 4.28 -1.82 16.07
CA PHE A 86 4.75 -0.52 16.55
C PHE A 86 3.91 0.67 16.06
N ALA A 87 3.06 0.49 15.07
CA ALA A 87 2.02 1.47 14.74
C ALA A 87 0.88 1.53 15.78
N THR A 88 0.78 0.54 16.66
CA THR A 88 -0.33 0.41 17.62
C THR A 88 0.14 0.30 19.08
N HIS A 89 1.44 0.25 19.34
CA HIS A 89 2.02 0.10 20.67
C HIS A 89 3.13 1.13 20.88
N SER A 90 3.03 1.88 21.97
CA SER A 90 4.11 2.79 22.37
C SER A 90 5.35 2.02 22.82
N VAL A 91 6.51 2.58 22.57
CA VAL A 91 7.79 2.05 23.02
C VAL A 91 8.60 3.17 23.65
N LYS A 92 9.38 2.82 24.65
CA LYS A 92 10.31 3.76 25.30
C LYS A 92 11.55 3.92 24.42
N ASP A 93 11.79 5.13 23.92
CA ASP A 93 12.98 5.39 23.13
C ASP A 93 14.28 5.30 23.97
N LYS A 94 15.43 5.24 23.29
CA LYS A 94 16.75 5.15 23.92
C LYS A 94 17.14 6.38 24.75
N LEU A 95 16.51 7.53 24.49
CA LEU A 95 16.71 8.79 25.20
C LEU A 95 15.73 8.96 26.36
N GLY A 96 14.78 8.04 26.51
CA GLY A 96 13.84 7.98 27.62
C GLY A 96 12.47 8.61 27.38
N GLY A 97 12.19 9.08 26.15
CA GLY A 97 10.86 9.47 25.70
C GLY A 97 9.96 8.27 25.42
N LEU A 98 8.81 8.54 24.84
CA LEU A 98 7.91 7.54 24.26
C LEU A 98 7.78 7.83 22.77
N THR A 99 7.75 6.76 21.96
CA THR A 99 7.56 6.82 20.52
C THR A 99 6.46 5.84 20.11
N GLY A 100 5.92 5.97 18.92
CA GLY A 100 4.87 5.10 18.41
C GLY A 100 3.52 5.28 19.12
N ASP A 101 3.25 6.45 19.68
CA ASP A 101 2.09 6.70 20.54
C ASP A 101 0.89 7.36 19.85
N ASP A 102 1.00 7.67 18.55
CA ASP A 102 -0.07 8.35 17.80
C ASP A 102 -1.36 7.51 17.69
N TYR A 103 -1.22 6.18 17.64
CA TYR A 103 -2.32 5.23 17.47
C TYR A 103 -2.33 4.13 18.54
N VAL A 104 -1.76 4.41 19.71
CA VAL A 104 -1.67 3.43 20.79
C VAL A 104 -3.05 2.96 21.24
N TYR A 105 -3.25 1.66 21.25
CA TYR A 105 -4.42 1.04 21.85
C TYR A 105 -4.16 0.79 23.34
N THR A 106 -4.96 1.45 24.17
CA THR A 106 -4.93 1.26 25.65
C THR A 106 -5.78 0.10 26.13
N ASP A 107 -6.62 -0.44 25.26
CA ASP A 107 -7.49 -1.58 25.55
C ASP A 107 -6.78 -2.88 25.13
N THR A 108 -6.37 -3.67 26.09
CA THR A 108 -5.67 -4.95 25.90
C THR A 108 -6.53 -6.04 25.27
N ASP A 109 -7.87 -5.86 25.25
CA ASP A 109 -8.80 -6.81 24.64
C ASP A 109 -8.97 -6.59 23.12
N ILE A 110 -8.27 -5.60 22.55
CA ILE A 110 -8.38 -5.29 21.13
C ILE A 110 -7.40 -6.14 20.32
N ASN A 111 -7.94 -6.93 19.41
CA ASN A 111 -7.16 -7.55 18.37
C ASN A 111 -6.78 -6.51 17.29
N TYR A 112 -5.61 -5.88 17.44
CA TYR A 112 -5.10 -4.83 16.54
C TYR A 112 -4.88 -5.33 15.10
N LEU A 113 -4.63 -6.63 14.91
CA LEU A 113 -4.52 -7.23 13.58
C LEU A 113 -5.85 -7.19 12.79
N MET A 114 -6.99 -7.08 13.49
CA MET A 114 -8.31 -7.03 12.87
C MET A 114 -8.87 -5.60 12.73
N ARG A 115 -8.23 -4.62 13.36
CA ARG A 115 -8.72 -3.23 13.38
C ARG A 115 -8.56 -2.51 12.06
N GLY A 116 -7.61 -2.94 11.24
CA GLY A 116 -7.20 -2.20 10.06
C GLY A 116 -6.24 -1.05 10.38
N GLY A 117 -5.93 -0.29 9.37
CA GLY A 117 -5.05 0.88 9.42
C GLY A 117 -5.01 1.58 8.07
N ASN A 118 -4.09 2.50 7.91
CA ASN A 118 -3.94 3.32 6.70
C ASN A 118 -2.48 3.74 6.48
N TYR A 119 -2.22 4.44 5.37
CA TYR A 119 -0.88 4.93 5.06
C TYR A 119 -0.40 6.02 6.01
N GLU A 120 -1.30 6.80 6.64
CA GLU A 120 -0.94 7.80 7.63
C GLU A 120 -0.34 7.16 8.89
N MET A 121 -0.94 6.06 9.37
CA MET A 121 -0.36 5.26 10.46
C MET A 121 1.03 4.74 10.11
N ALA A 122 1.19 4.19 8.89
CA ALA A 122 2.48 3.70 8.44
C ALA A 122 3.52 4.82 8.35
N VAL A 123 3.17 5.96 7.77
CA VAL A 123 4.08 7.11 7.66
C VAL A 123 4.50 7.63 9.01
N ASN A 124 3.57 7.78 9.97
CA ASN A 124 3.89 8.26 11.31
C ASN A 124 4.88 7.32 11.99
N THR A 125 4.61 6.01 12.00
CA THR A 125 5.49 5.00 12.61
C THR A 125 6.88 4.99 11.98
N LEU A 126 6.94 4.98 10.65
CA LEU A 126 8.20 4.97 9.91
C LEU A 126 8.99 6.28 10.06
N SER A 127 8.31 7.41 10.24
CA SER A 127 8.95 8.72 10.47
C SER A 127 9.57 8.81 11.86
N ASP A 128 9.06 8.06 12.84
CA ASP A 128 9.63 7.92 14.18
C ASP A 128 10.76 6.88 14.25
N TRP A 129 11.14 6.31 13.13
CA TRP A 129 12.20 5.29 13.02
C TRP A 129 11.88 3.99 13.77
N LEU A 130 10.60 3.65 13.87
CA LEU A 130 10.10 2.45 14.55
C LEU A 130 9.86 1.26 13.60
N SER A 131 10.54 1.20 12.48
CA SER A 131 10.49 0.17 11.42
C SER A 131 11.56 0.54 10.37
N ALA A 132 11.95 -0.23 9.39
CA ALA A 132 11.49 -1.54 9.03
C ALA A 132 12.61 -2.56 9.30
N ALA A 133 12.34 -3.50 10.17
CA ALA A 133 13.23 -4.62 10.41
C ALA A 133 13.08 -5.70 9.33
N ARG A 134 14.00 -6.67 9.31
CA ARG A 134 13.85 -7.86 8.45
C ARG A 134 12.69 -8.73 8.89
N GLU A 135 12.04 -9.38 7.93
CA GLU A 135 10.97 -10.36 8.17
C GLU A 135 11.44 -11.47 9.13
N GLU A 136 12.68 -11.94 9.03
CA GLU A 136 13.22 -12.96 9.93
C GLU A 136 13.27 -12.55 11.40
N SER A 137 13.28 -11.25 11.71
CA SER A 137 13.30 -10.72 13.07
C SER A 137 11.91 -10.65 13.72
N ALA A 138 10.87 -10.48 12.91
CA ALA A 138 9.46 -10.48 13.32
C ALA A 138 8.60 -11.09 12.22
N PRO A 139 8.65 -12.44 12.07
CA PRO A 139 7.98 -13.14 10.98
C PRO A 139 6.46 -12.99 11.03
N TYR A 140 5.83 -12.61 9.92
CA TYR A 140 4.38 -12.43 9.86
C TYR A 140 3.60 -13.70 10.18
N GLU A 141 4.17 -14.88 9.94
CA GLU A 141 3.57 -16.16 10.32
C GLU A 141 3.34 -16.31 11.84
N THR A 142 4.07 -15.54 12.67
CA THR A 142 3.92 -15.53 14.12
C THR A 142 2.88 -14.52 14.63
N ALA A 143 2.17 -13.83 13.75
CA ALA A 143 1.23 -12.73 14.11
C ALA A 143 0.19 -13.17 15.17
N ALA A 144 -0.32 -14.42 15.08
CA ALA A 144 -1.27 -14.94 16.06
C ALA A 144 -0.63 -15.06 17.47
N ASP A 145 0.62 -15.50 17.55
CA ASP A 145 1.32 -15.67 18.83
C ASP A 145 1.69 -14.30 19.44
N VAL A 146 2.02 -13.33 18.57
CA VAL A 146 2.39 -11.96 18.98
C VAL A 146 1.19 -11.21 19.59
N LEU A 147 -0.07 -11.57 19.27
CA LEU A 147 -1.23 -11.02 19.98
C LEU A 147 -1.18 -11.30 21.49
N ASP A 148 -0.66 -12.45 21.87
CA ASP A 148 -0.59 -12.87 23.27
C ASP A 148 0.74 -12.49 23.94
N THR A 149 1.84 -12.47 23.18
CA THR A 149 3.19 -12.29 23.73
C THR A 149 3.76 -10.90 23.55
N GLY A 150 3.28 -10.14 22.57
CA GLY A 150 3.90 -8.90 22.10
C GLY A 150 5.24 -9.11 21.38
N LEU A 151 5.80 -8.02 20.84
CA LEU A 151 7.17 -7.95 20.37
C LEU A 151 8.05 -7.27 21.42
N SER A 152 9.34 -7.63 21.46
CA SER A 152 10.32 -6.92 22.29
C SER A 152 10.51 -5.48 21.84
N ASP A 153 10.61 -4.54 22.77
CA ASP A 153 10.93 -3.13 22.48
C ASP A 153 12.25 -2.96 21.71
N GLU A 154 13.17 -3.93 21.83
CA GLU A 154 14.44 -3.91 21.07
C GLU A 154 14.18 -3.99 19.54
N LEU A 155 13.11 -4.64 19.12
CA LEU A 155 12.76 -4.75 17.70
C LEU A 155 12.24 -3.44 17.11
N ALA A 156 11.80 -2.48 17.93
CA ALA A 156 11.39 -1.16 17.48
C ALA A 156 12.50 -0.41 16.74
N TYR A 157 13.76 -0.69 17.11
CA TYR A 157 14.95 -0.02 16.57
C TYR A 157 15.89 -0.98 15.81
N ALA A 158 15.38 -2.14 15.41
CA ALA A 158 16.13 -3.13 14.65
C ALA A 158 15.96 -2.93 13.12
N ASP A 159 15.81 -1.70 12.72
CA ASP A 159 15.58 -1.29 11.34
C ASP A 159 16.79 -1.60 10.44
N VAL A 160 16.51 -2.04 9.22
CA VAL A 160 17.48 -2.24 8.14
C VAL A 160 17.20 -1.33 6.94
N ALA A 161 16.10 -0.62 7.00
CA ALA A 161 15.72 0.42 6.05
C ALA A 161 14.96 1.54 6.76
N HIS A 162 15.10 2.76 6.25
CA HIS A 162 14.39 3.94 6.76
C HIS A 162 13.48 4.53 5.70
N LEU A 163 12.39 5.14 6.13
CA LEU A 163 11.62 6.06 5.31
C LEU A 163 12.37 7.39 5.21
N GLN A 164 12.91 7.70 4.02
CA GLN A 164 13.54 9.00 3.75
C GLN A 164 12.51 10.08 3.44
N ASN A 165 11.48 9.71 2.71
CA ASN A 165 10.44 10.63 2.30
C ASN A 165 9.19 9.86 1.87
N TYR A 166 8.06 10.53 1.89
CA TYR A 166 6.84 10.05 1.25
C TYR A 166 6.20 11.18 0.45
N ARG A 167 5.45 10.81 -0.58
CA ARG A 167 4.71 11.78 -1.39
C ARG A 167 3.31 11.26 -1.65
N SER A 168 2.34 12.17 -1.52
CA SER A 168 0.95 11.90 -1.83
C SER A 168 0.59 12.59 -3.15
N TYR A 169 0.00 11.82 -4.07
CA TYR A 169 -0.46 12.27 -5.38
C TYR A 169 -1.97 12.17 -5.43
N ASN A 170 -2.62 13.13 -6.09
CA ASN A 170 -4.05 13.01 -6.37
C ASN A 170 -4.26 11.88 -7.39
N LEU A 171 -4.98 10.83 -6.99
CA LEU A 171 -5.23 9.66 -7.83
C LEU A 171 -6.00 10.00 -9.13
N GLN A 172 -6.74 11.12 -9.14
CA GLN A 172 -7.41 11.63 -10.34
C GLN A 172 -6.44 12.22 -11.38
N ASN A 173 -5.22 12.58 -10.97
CA ASN A 173 -4.17 12.98 -11.90
C ASN A 173 -3.33 11.75 -12.29
N MET A 174 -3.82 11.00 -13.27
CA MET A 174 -3.20 9.74 -13.69
C MET A 174 -1.75 9.92 -14.19
N GLU A 175 -1.43 11.04 -14.82
CA GLU A 175 -0.06 11.29 -15.32
C GLU A 175 0.94 11.40 -14.18
N ASP A 176 0.59 12.13 -13.12
CA ASP A 176 1.46 12.24 -11.94
C ASP A 176 1.62 10.90 -11.21
N VAL A 177 0.55 10.10 -11.14
CA VAL A 177 0.60 8.76 -10.54
C VAL A 177 1.46 7.81 -11.37
N LYS A 178 1.31 7.81 -12.71
CA LYS A 178 2.16 7.04 -13.62
C LYS A 178 3.63 7.42 -13.49
N GLN A 179 3.91 8.73 -13.44
CA GLN A 179 5.26 9.22 -13.21
C GLN A 179 5.80 8.77 -11.86
N ALA A 180 4.99 8.82 -10.79
CA ALA A 180 5.40 8.34 -9.47
C ALA A 180 5.73 6.83 -9.47
N VAL A 181 4.96 6.01 -10.18
CA VAL A 181 5.28 4.57 -10.34
C VAL A 181 6.62 4.40 -11.06
N MET A 182 6.89 5.20 -12.10
CA MET A 182 8.18 5.17 -12.78
C MET A 182 9.33 5.64 -11.88
N ASP A 183 9.13 6.66 -11.07
CA ASP A 183 10.17 7.25 -10.23
C ASP A 183 10.49 6.39 -9.00
N TYR A 184 9.45 5.91 -8.32
CA TYR A 184 9.59 5.18 -7.05
C TYR A 184 9.52 3.66 -7.20
N GLY A 185 9.03 3.15 -8.32
CA GLY A 185 8.82 1.73 -8.59
C GLY A 185 7.40 1.25 -8.27
N ALA A 186 6.75 1.85 -7.29
CA ALA A 186 5.38 1.55 -6.91
C ALA A 186 4.74 2.70 -6.12
N VAL A 187 3.41 2.70 -6.05
CA VAL A 187 2.63 3.56 -5.15
C VAL A 187 1.52 2.76 -4.47
N GLY A 188 1.23 3.08 -3.23
CA GLY A 188 0.09 2.53 -2.50
C GLY A 188 -1.19 3.28 -2.84
N ILE A 189 -2.27 2.56 -3.07
CA ILE A 189 -3.62 3.09 -3.26
C ILE A 189 -4.63 2.32 -2.42
N SER A 190 -5.84 2.85 -2.28
CA SER A 190 -6.96 2.14 -1.68
C SER A 190 -8.17 2.09 -2.59
N TYR A 191 -8.92 1.00 -2.51
CA TYR A 191 -10.14 0.79 -3.28
C TYR A 191 -11.17 0.00 -2.44
N TYR A 192 -12.39 -0.12 -2.94
CA TYR A 192 -13.39 -0.98 -2.33
C TYR A 192 -13.25 -2.41 -2.83
N ALA A 193 -12.84 -3.33 -1.96
CA ALA A 193 -12.80 -4.76 -2.26
C ALA A 193 -14.09 -5.43 -1.74
N TYR A 194 -14.89 -5.98 -2.63
CA TYR A 194 -16.10 -6.71 -2.26
C TYR A 194 -15.76 -8.15 -1.86
N THR A 195 -15.95 -8.49 -0.59
CA THR A 195 -15.54 -9.80 -0.05
C THR A 195 -16.70 -10.62 0.56
N TYR A 196 -17.92 -10.12 0.56
CA TYR A 196 -19.06 -10.75 1.25
C TYR A 196 -19.43 -12.14 0.74
N SER A 197 -19.28 -12.42 -0.56
CA SER A 197 -19.58 -13.72 -1.17
C SER A 197 -18.35 -14.48 -1.63
N GLY A 198 -17.17 -14.02 -1.19
CA GLY A 198 -15.90 -14.44 -1.77
C GLY A 198 -15.51 -13.58 -2.99
N PHE A 199 -14.24 -13.17 -3.07
CA PHE A 199 -13.81 -12.20 -4.08
C PHE A 199 -14.02 -12.72 -5.51
N ALA A 200 -13.76 -13.99 -5.77
CA ALA A 200 -13.91 -14.60 -7.09
C ALA A 200 -15.36 -14.68 -7.61
N SER A 201 -16.36 -14.45 -6.74
CA SER A 201 -17.79 -14.53 -7.09
C SER A 201 -18.48 -13.17 -7.06
N ASN A 202 -17.73 -12.08 -6.93
CA ASN A 202 -18.33 -10.76 -6.85
C ASN A 202 -18.64 -10.17 -8.24
N GLN A 203 -19.57 -9.23 -8.25
CA GLN A 203 -20.06 -8.58 -9.48
C GLN A 203 -19.05 -7.62 -10.12
N TYR A 204 -17.98 -7.24 -9.42
CA TYR A 204 -16.96 -6.29 -9.86
C TYR A 204 -15.68 -6.96 -10.37
N TYR A 205 -15.51 -8.27 -10.17
CA TYR A 205 -14.29 -9.00 -10.52
C TYR A 205 -14.52 -10.08 -11.56
N ASN A 206 -13.71 -10.08 -12.60
CA ASN A 206 -13.65 -11.14 -13.61
C ASN A 206 -12.42 -12.02 -13.33
N ALA A 207 -12.66 -13.25 -12.91
CA ALA A 207 -11.57 -14.18 -12.55
C ALA A 207 -10.76 -14.65 -13.78
N ASP A 208 -11.36 -14.67 -14.98
CA ASP A 208 -10.68 -15.12 -16.20
C ASP A 208 -9.64 -14.11 -16.73
N THR A 209 -9.82 -12.83 -16.39
CA THR A 209 -8.97 -11.72 -16.86
C THR A 209 -8.31 -10.97 -15.70
N ALA A 210 -8.58 -11.36 -14.46
CA ALA A 210 -8.18 -10.66 -13.25
C ALA A 210 -8.58 -9.16 -13.23
N GLY A 211 -9.64 -8.78 -13.96
CA GLY A 211 -10.12 -7.40 -14.09
C GLY A 211 -11.13 -7.03 -13.01
N TYR A 212 -10.92 -5.91 -12.33
CA TYR A 212 -11.80 -5.37 -11.30
C TYR A 212 -12.32 -3.99 -11.66
N TYR A 213 -13.64 -3.80 -11.59
CA TYR A 213 -14.31 -2.52 -11.81
C TYR A 213 -15.52 -2.37 -10.90
N CYS A 214 -15.41 -1.55 -9.86
CA CYS A 214 -16.52 -1.12 -9.03
C CYS A 214 -17.18 0.12 -9.69
N TYR A 215 -18.37 -0.06 -10.21
CA TYR A 215 -19.14 1.00 -10.87
C TYR A 215 -20.06 1.78 -9.92
N ASP A 216 -20.06 1.42 -8.64
CA ASP A 216 -20.79 2.09 -7.57
C ASP A 216 -19.84 2.96 -6.73
N GLU A 217 -20.33 4.09 -6.23
CA GLU A 217 -19.62 4.85 -5.21
C GLU A 217 -19.58 4.06 -3.90
N GLN A 218 -18.39 3.64 -3.48
CA GLN A 218 -18.15 2.87 -2.28
C GLN A 218 -16.98 3.46 -1.48
N THR A 219 -17.06 3.33 -0.16
CA THR A 219 -15.94 3.68 0.70
C THR A 219 -14.83 2.65 0.57
N THR A 220 -13.59 3.09 0.41
CA THR A 220 -12.41 2.22 0.33
C THR A 220 -12.25 1.40 1.60
N ASN A 221 -11.85 0.14 1.46
CA ASN A 221 -11.66 -0.79 2.57
C ASN A 221 -10.41 -1.68 2.42
N HIS A 222 -9.67 -1.56 1.30
CA HIS A 222 -8.52 -2.39 1.03
C HIS A 222 -7.40 -1.58 0.39
N ALA A 223 -6.19 -1.72 0.95
CA ALA A 223 -4.97 -1.12 0.43
C ALA A 223 -4.21 -2.10 -0.46
N VAL A 224 -3.70 -1.60 -1.58
CA VAL A 224 -2.95 -2.38 -2.58
C VAL A 224 -1.86 -1.53 -3.21
N THR A 225 -0.96 -2.18 -3.97
CA THR A 225 0.22 -1.54 -4.54
C THR A 225 0.15 -1.50 -6.06
N VAL A 226 0.09 -0.31 -6.64
CA VAL A 226 0.19 -0.10 -8.09
C VAL A 226 1.66 -0.23 -8.50
N VAL A 227 1.93 -1.14 -9.44
CA VAL A 227 3.27 -1.42 -9.97
C VAL A 227 3.38 -1.12 -11.47
N GLY A 228 2.32 -0.62 -12.07
CA GLY A 228 2.27 -0.32 -13.50
C GLY A 228 0.88 0.03 -13.99
N TRP A 229 0.76 0.10 -15.32
CA TRP A 229 -0.51 0.36 -16.01
C TRP A 229 -0.48 -0.21 -17.43
N ASP A 230 -1.68 -0.33 -18.01
CA ASP A 230 -1.93 -0.66 -19.40
C ASP A 230 -3.10 0.21 -19.90
N ASP A 231 -2.79 1.20 -20.76
CA ASP A 231 -3.79 2.12 -21.30
C ASP A 231 -4.74 1.42 -22.31
N ASP A 232 -4.29 0.30 -22.87
CA ASP A 232 -5.05 -0.49 -23.84
C ASP A 232 -5.77 -1.68 -23.20
N TYR A 233 -5.69 -1.88 -21.86
CA TYR A 233 -6.38 -2.98 -21.20
C TYR A 233 -7.88 -2.94 -21.53
N PRO A 234 -8.44 -3.99 -22.18
CA PRO A 234 -9.75 -3.90 -22.80
C PRO A 234 -10.88 -3.73 -21.79
N ALA A 235 -11.80 -2.80 -22.03
CA ALA A 235 -13.00 -2.61 -21.22
C ALA A 235 -13.85 -3.89 -21.07
N GLN A 236 -13.82 -4.78 -22.07
CA GLN A 236 -14.54 -6.06 -22.06
C GLN A 236 -13.98 -7.09 -21.08
N ASN A 237 -12.77 -6.88 -20.55
CA ASN A 237 -12.15 -7.76 -19.55
C ASN A 237 -12.77 -7.58 -18.16
N PHE A 238 -13.54 -6.52 -17.94
CA PHE A 238 -14.26 -6.31 -16.69
C PHE A 238 -15.67 -6.94 -16.74
N PRO A 239 -16.26 -7.34 -15.59
CA PRO A 239 -17.60 -7.94 -15.56
C PRO A 239 -18.68 -7.05 -16.18
N THR A 240 -18.58 -5.75 -15.93
CA THR A 240 -19.33 -4.69 -16.58
C THR A 240 -18.33 -3.80 -17.29
N ALA A 241 -18.51 -3.57 -18.59
CA ALA A 241 -17.57 -2.76 -19.35
C ALA A 241 -17.62 -1.29 -18.89
N PRO A 242 -16.50 -0.68 -18.48
CA PRO A 242 -16.41 0.75 -18.22
C PRO A 242 -16.51 1.56 -19.53
N GLU A 243 -16.48 2.89 -19.41
CA GLU A 243 -16.61 3.81 -20.55
C GLU A 243 -15.46 3.71 -21.57
N GLY A 244 -14.31 3.21 -21.15
CA GLY A 244 -13.12 3.08 -21.99
C GLY A 244 -12.16 2.01 -21.51
N ASN A 245 -11.10 1.81 -22.28
CA ASN A 245 -9.98 0.95 -21.94
C ASN A 245 -9.10 1.58 -20.86
N GLY A 246 -8.23 0.76 -20.30
CA GLY A 246 -7.17 1.18 -19.40
C GLY A 246 -7.37 0.68 -17.97
N ALA A 247 -6.25 0.24 -17.40
CA ALA A 247 -6.20 -0.27 -16.05
C ALA A 247 -4.85 -0.02 -15.36
N TRP A 248 -4.90 0.10 -14.05
CA TRP A 248 -3.74 -0.03 -13.18
C TRP A 248 -3.37 -1.50 -13.02
N ILE A 249 -2.08 -1.83 -13.09
CA ILE A 249 -1.53 -3.14 -12.73
C ILE A 249 -1.24 -3.12 -11.24
N VAL A 250 -1.94 -3.97 -10.50
CA VAL A 250 -1.99 -3.89 -9.04
C VAL A 250 -1.50 -5.19 -8.42
N ARG A 251 -0.55 -5.08 -7.49
CA ARG A 251 -0.10 -6.14 -6.60
C ARG A 251 -1.02 -6.20 -5.38
N ASN A 252 -1.58 -7.38 -5.11
CA ASN A 252 -2.38 -7.65 -3.93
C ASN A 252 -1.53 -8.31 -2.82
N SER A 253 -2.12 -8.49 -1.65
CA SER A 253 -1.57 -9.15 -0.47
C SER A 253 -2.36 -10.41 -0.06
N TRP A 254 -2.86 -11.16 -1.04
CA TRP A 254 -3.65 -12.38 -0.82
C TRP A 254 -2.96 -13.64 -1.36
N GLY A 255 -1.64 -13.59 -1.51
CA GLY A 255 -0.82 -14.69 -2.03
C GLY A 255 -0.83 -14.76 -3.56
N SER A 256 0.05 -15.63 -4.09
CA SER A 256 0.22 -15.84 -5.53
C SER A 256 -0.94 -16.58 -6.20
N ASP A 257 -1.78 -17.27 -5.45
CA ASP A 257 -2.96 -17.96 -5.99
C ASP A 257 -4.11 -17.00 -6.37
N PHE A 258 -3.99 -15.72 -5.99
CA PHE A 258 -4.96 -14.70 -6.35
C PHE A 258 -4.62 -14.07 -7.72
N GLY A 259 -5.64 -13.94 -8.59
CA GLY A 259 -5.51 -13.25 -9.88
C GLY A 259 -4.46 -13.87 -10.79
N GLU A 260 -3.58 -13.06 -11.34
CA GLU A 260 -2.42 -13.47 -12.13
C GLU A 260 -1.17 -13.43 -11.24
N ASP A 261 -0.80 -14.54 -10.61
CA ASP A 261 0.34 -14.66 -9.70
C ASP A 261 0.34 -13.59 -8.57
N GLY A 262 -0.84 -13.25 -8.04
CA GLY A 262 -1.03 -12.25 -6.99
C GLY A 262 -1.27 -10.84 -7.50
N TYR A 263 -1.38 -10.66 -8.82
CA TYR A 263 -1.67 -9.37 -9.46
C TYR A 263 -3.06 -9.37 -10.08
N PHE A 264 -3.61 -8.19 -10.27
CA PHE A 264 -4.90 -7.96 -10.92
C PHE A 264 -4.95 -6.56 -11.54
N TYR A 265 -6.03 -6.24 -12.23
CA TYR A 265 -6.19 -4.99 -12.97
C TYR A 265 -7.38 -4.21 -12.43
N ILE A 266 -7.15 -2.97 -11.98
CA ILE A 266 -8.25 -2.06 -11.58
C ILE A 266 -8.48 -1.06 -12.71
N SER A 267 -9.72 -0.98 -13.19
CA SER A 267 -10.11 -0.01 -14.21
C SER A 267 -9.78 1.43 -13.78
N TYR A 268 -9.33 2.26 -14.70
CA TYR A 268 -9.21 3.72 -14.49
C TYR A 268 -10.55 4.38 -14.12
N TYR A 269 -11.65 3.75 -14.48
CA TYR A 269 -13.03 4.23 -14.26
C TYR A 269 -13.64 3.71 -12.96
N ASP A 270 -12.88 3.00 -12.13
CA ASP A 270 -13.38 2.47 -10.87
C ASP A 270 -13.82 3.60 -9.93
N GLN A 271 -15.09 3.58 -9.52
CA GLN A 271 -15.73 4.64 -8.75
C GLN A 271 -15.36 4.61 -7.26
N SER A 272 -14.74 3.53 -6.82
CA SER A 272 -14.26 3.41 -5.45
C SER A 272 -12.84 3.94 -5.25
N LEU A 273 -12.10 4.17 -6.35
CA LEU A 273 -10.78 4.79 -6.32
C LEU A 273 -10.90 6.24 -5.87
N SER A 274 -10.52 6.51 -4.65
CA SER A 274 -10.62 7.85 -4.07
C SER A 274 -9.33 8.24 -3.33
N GLY A 275 -9.14 9.55 -3.16
CA GLY A 275 -8.06 10.08 -2.37
C GLY A 275 -6.72 10.06 -3.08
N SER A 276 -5.72 9.51 -2.42
CA SER A 276 -4.32 9.67 -2.79
C SER A 276 -3.67 8.35 -3.20
N ALA A 277 -2.74 8.44 -4.14
CA ALA A 277 -1.67 7.45 -4.30
C ALA A 277 -0.46 7.91 -3.46
N VAL A 278 0.13 7.01 -2.69
CA VAL A 278 1.24 7.32 -1.78
C VAL A 278 2.51 6.60 -2.24
N ALA A 279 3.54 7.36 -2.57
CA ALA A 279 4.88 6.84 -2.84
C ALA A 279 5.73 6.89 -1.57
N PHE A 280 6.53 5.85 -1.37
CA PHE A 280 7.48 5.73 -0.26
C PHE A 280 8.90 5.70 -0.81
N GLU A 281 9.74 6.58 -0.30
CA GLU A 281 11.16 6.62 -0.63
C GLU A 281 11.95 6.04 0.54
N ALA A 282 12.57 4.89 0.32
CA ALA A 282 13.32 4.16 1.33
C ALA A 282 14.84 4.21 1.05
N GLU A 283 15.62 4.14 2.12
CA GLU A 283 17.08 3.97 2.10
C GLU A 283 17.46 2.85 3.07
N PRO A 284 18.55 2.10 2.81
CA PRO A 284 19.10 1.17 3.80
C PRO A 284 19.48 1.91 5.08
N ALA A 285 19.29 1.27 6.22
CA ALA A 285 19.92 1.70 7.46
C ALA A 285 21.44 1.43 7.41
N ASP A 286 22.26 2.39 7.88
CA ASP A 286 23.72 2.30 7.90
C ASP A 286 24.25 1.26 8.91
#